data_f5c811218a04d3bdb0281628d446b844
#
_entry.id   f5c811218a04d3bdb0281628d446b844
#
_cell.length_a   1.000
_cell.length_b   1.000
_cell.length_c   1.000
_cell.angle_alpha   90.00
_cell.angle_beta   90.00
_cell.angle_gamma   90.00
#
_symmetry.space_group_name_H-M   'P 1'
#
loop_
_entity.id
_entity.type
_entity.pdbx_description
1 polymer ?
#
loop_
_entity_poly.entity_id
_entity_poly.type
_entity_poly.pdbx_seq_one_letter_code
_entity_poly.pdbx_strand_id
1 'polypeptide(L)'
;NLDEAQEAKLELICKKLYLRPGMKILDIGCGWGSFAKYAAEKYQVQVVGITISKQQLQLAQVLCKGLPITLRFQDYRDVNEVFDRIVSIGQIEH
;
A
#
# COMPACT_ATOMS: atom_id res chain seq x y z
N ASN A 1 2.56 17.46 13.99
CA ASN A 1 3.41 16.43 14.55
C ASN A 1 3.81 15.41 13.48
N LEU A 2 4.58 14.40 13.87
CA LEU A 2 5.07 13.40 12.93
C LEU A 2 3.95 12.64 12.23
N ASP A 3 2.89 12.28 12.95
CA ASP A 3 1.77 11.54 12.38
C ASP A 3 1.01 12.39 11.36
N GLU A 4 0.82 13.66 11.65
CA GLU A 4 0.15 14.58 10.72
C GLU A 4 0.96 14.76 9.44
N ALA A 5 2.28 14.89 9.56
CA ALA A 5 3.16 15.03 8.42
C ALA A 5 3.12 13.79 7.54
N GLN A 6 3.08 12.62 8.16
CA GLN A 6 3.00 11.36 7.44
C GLN A 6 1.66 11.22 6.73
N GLU A 7 0.56 11.56 7.38
CA GLU A 7 -0.76 11.51 6.76
C GLU A 7 -0.84 12.47 5.57
N ALA A 8 -0.28 13.66 5.69
CA ALA A 8 -0.27 14.62 4.59
C ALA A 8 0.49 14.08 3.39
N LYS A 9 1.60 13.39 3.63
CA LYS A 9 2.38 12.75 2.58
C LYS A 9 1.58 11.66 1.88
N LEU A 10 0.91 10.80 2.65
CA LEU A 10 0.11 9.73 2.09
C LEU A 10 -1.08 10.28 1.30
N GLU A 11 -1.71 11.31 1.80
CA GLU A 11 -2.82 11.95 1.10
C GLU A 11 -2.38 12.54 -0.23
N LEU A 12 -1.22 13.17 -0.27
CA LEU A 12 -0.68 13.73 -1.50
C LEU A 12 -0.44 12.63 -2.54
N ILE A 13 0.10 11.50 -2.12
CA ILE A 13 0.34 10.37 -3.01
C ILE A 13 -0.98 9.85 -3.56
N CYS A 14 -1.99 9.68 -2.72
CA CYS A 14 -3.31 9.22 -3.15
C CYS A 14 -3.94 10.16 -4.16
N LYS A 15 -3.81 11.46 -3.95
CA LYS A 15 -4.33 12.45 -4.90
C LYS A 15 -3.62 12.39 -6.24
N LYS A 16 -2.30 12.23 -6.23
CA LYS A 16 -1.54 12.11 -7.48
C LYS A 16 -1.89 10.86 -8.25
N LEU A 17 -2.32 9.81 -7.56
CA LEU A 17 -2.73 8.56 -8.18
C LEU A 17 -4.17 8.61 -8.69
N TYR A 18 -4.93 9.65 -8.36
CA TYR A 18 -6.34 9.78 -8.75
C TYR A 18 -7.15 8.56 -8.34
N LEU A 19 -7.01 8.16 -7.07
CA LEU A 19 -7.69 6.97 -6.55
C LEU A 19 -9.20 7.17 -6.50
N ARG A 20 -9.92 6.11 -6.87
CA ARG A 20 -11.39 6.07 -6.82
C ARG A 20 -11.84 4.80 -6.14
N PRO A 21 -13.01 4.81 -5.48
CA PRO A 21 -13.51 3.59 -4.83
C PRO A 21 -13.58 2.41 -5.79
N GLY A 22 -13.17 1.24 -5.31
CA GLY A 22 -13.21 0.03 -6.10
C GLY A 22 -11.98 -0.24 -6.94
N MET A 23 -11.07 0.70 -7.07
CA MET A 23 -9.81 0.46 -7.78
C MET A 23 -8.96 -0.58 -7.08
N LYS A 24 -8.18 -1.30 -7.88
CA LYS A 24 -7.21 -2.29 -7.39
C LYS A 24 -5.80 -1.74 -7.55
N ILE A 25 -5.09 -1.63 -6.44
CA ILE A 25 -3.79 -0.97 -6.39
C ILE A 25 -2.72 -1.99 -6.01
N LEU A 26 -1.59 -1.97 -6.71
CA LEU A 26 -0.41 -2.74 -6.31
C LEU A 26 0.56 -1.83 -5.59
N ASP A 27 0.94 -2.21 -4.38
CA ASP A 27 1.93 -1.50 -3.58
C ASP A 27 3.20 -2.34 -3.53
N ILE A 28 4.19 -1.96 -4.32
CA ILE A 28 5.47 -2.67 -4.42
C ILE A 28 6.37 -2.23 -3.27
N GLY A 29 6.81 -3.19 -2.45
CA GLY A 29 7.58 -2.86 -1.26
C GLY A 29 6.72 -2.19 -0.21
N CYS A 30 5.62 -2.83 0.14
CA CYS A 30 4.57 -2.21 0.97
C CYS A 30 5.02 -1.85 2.39
N GLY A 31 6.20 -2.27 2.82
CA GLY A 31 6.69 -1.98 4.16
C GLY A 31 5.74 -2.53 5.22
N TRP A 32 5.38 -1.69 6.17
CA TRP A 32 4.50 -2.06 7.27
C TRP A 32 3.02 -1.89 6.92
N GLY A 33 2.73 -1.48 5.68
CA GLY A 33 1.35 -1.35 5.24
C GLY A 33 0.71 0.02 5.45
N SER A 34 1.49 1.04 5.78
CA SER A 34 0.95 2.36 6.10
C SER A 34 0.18 2.97 4.93
N PHE A 35 0.75 2.94 3.72
CA PHE A 35 0.06 3.46 2.56
C PHE A 35 -1.19 2.63 2.25
N ALA A 36 -1.05 1.30 2.27
CA ALA A 36 -2.16 0.41 1.94
C ALA A 36 -3.34 0.66 2.88
N LYS A 37 -3.07 0.78 4.18
CA LYS A 37 -4.11 1.06 5.16
C LYS A 37 -4.77 2.41 4.89
N TYR A 38 -3.98 3.45 4.69
CA TYR A 38 -4.51 4.79 4.44
C TYR A 38 -5.39 4.81 3.19
N ALA A 39 -4.88 4.26 2.09
CA ALA A 39 -5.61 4.26 0.82
C ALA A 39 -6.92 3.46 0.93
N ALA A 40 -6.88 2.29 1.56
CA ALA A 40 -8.08 1.46 1.69
C ALA A 40 -9.13 2.15 2.55
N GLU A 41 -8.71 2.78 3.65
CA GLU A 41 -9.64 3.44 4.57
C GLU A 41 -10.22 4.73 4.00
N LYS A 42 -9.38 5.55 3.36
CA LYS A 42 -9.80 6.89 2.93
C LYS A 42 -10.38 6.90 1.53
N TYR A 43 -10.00 5.99 0.67
CA TYR A 43 -10.41 5.99 -0.75
C TYR A 43 -11.19 4.76 -1.15
N GLN A 44 -11.44 3.82 -0.24
CA GLN A 44 -12.20 2.59 -0.48
C GLN A 44 -11.66 1.80 -1.67
N VAL A 45 -10.34 1.74 -1.80
CA VAL A 45 -9.68 0.94 -2.83
C VAL A 45 -9.29 -0.42 -2.25
N GLN A 46 -9.04 -1.39 -3.15
CA GLN A 46 -8.45 -2.66 -2.80
C GLN A 46 -6.95 -2.57 -3.02
N VAL A 47 -6.15 -3.07 -2.09
CA VAL A 47 -4.70 -3.00 -2.20
C VAL A 47 -4.11 -4.39 -2.12
N VAL A 48 -3.19 -4.69 -3.05
CA VAL A 48 -2.30 -5.84 -2.95
C VAL A 48 -0.93 -5.29 -2.62
N GLY A 49 -0.47 -5.57 -1.41
CA GLY A 49 0.85 -5.14 -0.96
C GLY A 49 1.82 -6.29 -1.03
N ILE A 50 2.97 -6.10 -1.65
CA ILE A 50 3.99 -7.12 -1.75
C ILE A 50 5.27 -6.64 -1.08
N THR A 51 5.99 -7.58 -0.49
CA THR A 51 7.27 -7.31 0.16
C THR A 51 8.14 -8.55 0.11
N ILE A 52 9.44 -8.34 0.15
CA ILE A 52 10.41 -9.44 0.29
C ILE A 52 10.99 -9.52 1.71
N SER A 53 10.38 -8.81 2.64
CA SER A 53 10.75 -8.86 4.06
C SER A 53 9.67 -9.57 4.84
N LYS A 54 9.98 -10.74 5.39
CA LYS A 54 9.02 -11.50 6.19
C LYS A 54 8.62 -10.74 7.45
N GLN A 55 9.56 -9.98 8.04
CA GLN A 55 9.27 -9.19 9.21
C GLN A 55 8.26 -8.08 8.91
N GLN A 56 8.44 -7.38 7.79
CA GLN A 56 7.50 -6.36 7.38
C GLN A 56 6.14 -6.96 7.08
N LEU A 57 6.11 -8.12 6.42
CA LEU A 57 4.86 -8.80 6.11
C LEU A 57 4.06 -9.08 7.38
N GLN A 58 4.71 -9.59 8.43
CA GLN A 58 4.03 -9.87 9.68
C GLN A 58 3.44 -8.62 10.31
N LEU A 59 4.20 -7.52 10.32
CA LEU A 59 3.73 -6.26 10.87
C LEU A 59 2.57 -5.69 10.04
N ALA A 60 2.68 -5.78 8.73
CA ALA A 60 1.63 -5.29 7.85
C ALA A 60 0.34 -6.08 8.01
N GLN A 61 0.43 -7.39 8.23
CA GLN A 61 -0.75 -8.23 8.46
C GLN A 61 -1.52 -7.81 9.70
N VAL A 62 -0.81 -7.37 10.73
CA VAL A 62 -1.46 -6.87 11.94
C VAL A 62 -2.09 -5.50 11.68
N LEU A 63 -1.35 -4.61 11.06
CA LEU A 63 -1.82 -3.24 10.81
C LEU A 63 -3.02 -3.18 9.88
N CYS A 64 -3.06 -4.06 8.88
CA CYS A 64 -4.07 -4.03 7.82
C CYS A 64 -5.23 -5.01 8.04
N LYS A 65 -5.30 -5.60 9.22
CA LYS A 65 -6.34 -6.60 9.51
C LYS A 65 -7.73 -6.01 9.37
N GLY A 66 -8.61 -6.74 8.69
CA GLY A 66 -9.99 -6.31 8.52
C GLY A 66 -10.23 -5.35 7.37
N LEU A 67 -9.20 -5.00 6.63
CA LEU A 67 -9.29 -4.09 5.49
C LEU A 67 -9.20 -4.86 4.17
N PRO A 68 -9.66 -4.28 3.05
CA PRO A 68 -9.56 -4.94 1.75
C PRO A 68 -8.13 -4.90 1.20
N ILE A 69 -7.21 -5.46 1.97
CA ILE A 69 -5.78 -5.47 1.66
C ILE A 69 -5.30 -6.92 1.67
N THR A 70 -4.68 -7.32 0.55
CA THR A 70 -4.02 -8.62 0.42
C THR A 70 -2.53 -8.40 0.52
N LEU A 71 -1.87 -9.09 1.44
CA LEU A 71 -0.44 -8.94 1.63
C LEU A 71 0.25 -10.23 1.21
N ARG A 72 1.34 -10.09 0.45
CA ARG A 72 2.07 -11.24 -0.10
C ARG A 72 3.56 -11.09 0.11
N PHE A 73 4.20 -12.21 0.40
CA PHE A 73 5.66 -12.31 0.34
C PHE A 73 6.02 -12.67 -1.10
N GLN A 74 6.34 -11.66 -1.90
CA GLN A 74 6.48 -11.85 -3.34
C GLN A 74 7.39 -10.79 -3.94
N ASP A 75 8.18 -11.20 -4.95
CA ASP A 75 8.95 -10.27 -5.77
C ASP A 75 8.02 -9.71 -6.83
N TYR A 76 8.14 -8.41 -7.11
CA TYR A 76 7.22 -7.77 -8.05
C TYR A 76 7.35 -8.36 -9.46
N ARG A 77 8.52 -8.91 -9.81
CA ARG A 77 8.73 -9.54 -11.12
C ARG A 77 7.85 -10.77 -11.33
N ASP A 78 7.34 -11.36 -10.25
CA ASP A 78 6.46 -12.51 -10.32
C ASP A 78 4.99 -12.15 -10.31
N VAL A 79 4.66 -10.85 -10.30
CA VAL A 79 3.28 -10.38 -10.37
C VAL A 79 2.84 -10.38 -11.81
N ASN A 80 1.72 -11.06 -12.10
CA ASN A 80 1.20 -11.16 -13.46
C ASN A 80 -0.27 -10.73 -13.56
N GLU A 81 -0.73 -10.01 -12.56
CA GLU A 81 -2.11 -9.49 -12.52
C GLU A 81 -2.15 -8.06 -13.03
N VAL A 82 -3.34 -7.61 -13.40
CA VAL A 82 -3.56 -6.24 -13.86
C VAL A 82 -4.09 -5.40 -12.70
N PHE A 83 -3.58 -4.19 -12.56
CA PHE A 83 -3.97 -3.25 -11.51
C PHE A 83 -4.35 -1.91 -12.14
N ASP A 84 -5.23 -1.17 -11.46
CA ASP A 84 -5.58 0.18 -11.89
C ASP A 84 -4.44 1.16 -11.65
N ARG A 85 -3.70 0.98 -10.56
CA ARG A 85 -2.54 1.81 -10.23
C ARG A 85 -1.46 0.93 -9.61
N ILE A 86 -0.21 1.34 -9.84
CA ILE A 86 0.95 0.68 -9.25
C ILE A 86 1.79 1.75 -8.56
N VAL A 87 2.19 1.50 -7.34
CA VAL A 87 2.97 2.45 -6.55
C VAL A 87 4.13 1.75 -5.86
N SER A 88 5.23 2.47 -5.69
CA SER A 88 6.43 1.95 -5.03
C SER A 88 6.99 3.01 -4.09
N ILE A 89 6.30 3.23 -2.98
CA ILE A 89 6.61 4.32 -2.05
C ILE A 89 7.82 4.01 -1.20
N GLY A 90 7.97 2.75 -0.79
CA GLY A 90 9.07 2.37 0.08
C GLY A 90 10.44 2.59 -0.53
N GLN A 91 10.53 2.64 -1.85
CA GLN A 91 11.80 2.88 -2.54
C GLN A 91 12.12 4.36 -2.65
N ILE A 92 11.15 5.21 -2.45
CA ILE A 92 11.32 6.66 -2.61
C ILE A 92 11.83 7.29 -1.31
N GLU A 93 11.67 6.62 -0.20
CA GLU A 93 12.01 7.15 1.12
C GLU A 93 13.47 7.00 1.51
N HIS A 94 14.30 6.46 0.65
CA HIS A 94 15.73 6.28 0.94
C HIS A 94 16.57 7.48 0.54
#